data_58250cdf46b5ee540bb5b753720d75c5
#
_entry.id   58250cdf46b5ee540bb5b753720d75c5
#
_cell.length_a   1.000
_cell.length_b   1.000
_cell.length_c   1.000
_cell.angle_alpha   90.00
_cell.angle_beta   90.00
_cell.angle_gamma   90.00
#
_symmetry.space_group_name_H-M   'P 1'
#
loop_
_entity.id
_entity.type
_entity.pdbx_description
1 polymer ?
#
loop_
_entity_poly.entity_id
_entity_poly.type
_entity_poly.pdbx_seq_one_letter_code
_entity_poly.pdbx_strand_id
1 'polypeptide(L)'
;MARETDQIAQDYSAMLGSVSVITEVIKTHDKGADATSEDFCSDMTAAEKKERVARSKGYLDHMKALDDWGSEDMKPVTDAISAATTFIG
;
A
#
# COMPACT_ATOMS: atom_id res chain seq x y z
N MET A 1 18.54 6.76 -16.07
CA MET A 1 18.99 5.39 -16.40
C MET A 1 17.94 4.38 -15.94
N ALA A 2 17.58 3.44 -16.80
CA ALA A 2 16.62 2.42 -16.45
C ALA A 2 17.24 1.41 -15.48
N ARG A 3 16.44 0.90 -14.54
CA ARG A 3 16.88 -0.14 -13.61
C ARG A 3 17.05 -1.48 -14.36
N GLU A 4 17.87 -2.35 -13.80
CA GLU A 4 17.98 -3.72 -14.31
C GLU A 4 16.63 -4.44 -14.16
N THR A 5 16.37 -5.41 -15.05
CA THR A 5 15.12 -6.18 -15.04
C THR A 5 14.88 -6.82 -13.66
N ASP A 6 15.92 -7.38 -13.05
CA ASP A 6 15.80 -8.00 -11.74
C ASP A 6 15.43 -6.99 -10.66
N GLN A 7 15.99 -5.77 -10.75
CA GLN A 7 15.67 -4.71 -9.81
C GLN A 7 14.23 -4.25 -9.96
N ILE A 8 13.73 -4.14 -11.20
CA ILE A 8 12.35 -3.80 -11.48
C ILE A 8 11.42 -4.84 -10.86
N ALA A 9 11.72 -6.13 -11.03
CA ALA A 9 10.92 -7.21 -10.46
C ALA A 9 10.89 -7.16 -8.93
N GLN A 10 12.03 -6.90 -8.31
CA GLN A 10 12.14 -6.77 -6.85
C GLN A 10 11.35 -5.57 -6.35
N ASP A 11 11.46 -4.44 -7.03
CA ASP A 11 10.76 -3.22 -6.64
C ASP A 11 9.25 -3.36 -6.82
N TYR A 12 8.82 -4.04 -7.89
CA TYR A 12 7.41 -4.33 -8.10
C TYR A 12 6.86 -5.22 -6.98
N SER A 13 7.59 -6.25 -6.60
CA SER A 13 7.21 -7.13 -5.48
C SER A 13 7.08 -6.36 -4.18
N ALA A 14 8.01 -5.43 -3.91
CA ALA A 14 7.97 -4.56 -2.73
C ALA A 14 6.74 -3.64 -2.77
N MET A 15 6.38 -3.13 -3.94
CA MET A 15 5.17 -2.32 -4.09
C MET A 15 3.91 -3.13 -3.77
N LEU A 16 3.85 -4.38 -4.24
CA LEU A 16 2.71 -5.24 -3.92
C LEU A 16 2.61 -5.51 -2.41
N GLY A 17 3.75 -5.57 -1.72
CA GLY A 17 3.77 -5.65 -0.26
C GLY A 17 3.13 -4.43 0.39
N SER A 18 3.42 -3.23 -0.12
CA SER A 18 2.80 -1.99 0.35
C SER A 18 1.32 -1.93 0.02
N VAL A 19 0.91 -2.46 -1.14
CA VAL A 19 -0.50 -2.61 -1.49
C VAL A 19 -1.23 -3.47 -0.44
N SER A 20 -0.63 -4.60 -0.06
CA SER A 20 -1.18 -5.47 0.97
C SER A 20 -1.33 -4.78 2.31
N VAL A 21 -0.33 -4.00 2.72
CA VAL A 21 -0.39 -3.25 3.97
C VAL A 21 -1.59 -2.30 3.96
N ILE A 22 -1.75 -1.52 2.91
CA ILE A 22 -2.86 -0.57 2.78
C ILE A 22 -4.19 -1.31 2.85
N THR A 23 -4.34 -2.38 2.07
CA THR A 23 -5.57 -3.15 2.00
C THR A 23 -5.93 -3.75 3.36
N GLU A 24 -4.96 -4.35 4.04
CA GLU A 24 -5.20 -5.01 5.31
C GLU A 24 -5.48 -4.03 6.45
N VAL A 25 -4.81 -2.88 6.48
CA VAL A 25 -5.08 -1.86 7.49
C VAL A 25 -6.51 -1.31 7.33
N ILE A 26 -6.92 -1.00 6.10
CA ILE A 26 -8.28 -0.50 5.83
C ILE A 26 -9.31 -1.56 6.20
N LYS A 27 -9.06 -2.82 5.85
CA LYS A 27 -9.96 -3.93 6.18
C LYS A 27 -10.16 -4.06 7.69
N THR A 28 -9.08 -3.99 8.46
CA THR A 28 -9.14 -4.04 9.92
C THR A 28 -9.94 -2.85 10.47
N HIS A 29 -9.69 -1.65 9.96
CA HIS A 29 -10.41 -0.46 10.37
C HIS A 29 -11.92 -0.59 10.10
N ASP A 30 -12.28 -1.13 8.94
CA ASP A 30 -13.69 -1.29 8.55
C ASP A 30 -14.43 -2.30 9.40
N LYS A 31 -13.72 -3.27 9.99
CA LYS A 31 -14.33 -4.20 10.93
C LYS A 31 -14.76 -3.53 12.23
N GLY A 32 -14.14 -2.41 12.59
CA GLY A 32 -14.47 -1.68 13.81
C GLY A 32 -14.38 -2.59 15.04
N ALA A 33 -15.47 -2.70 15.81
CA ALA A 33 -15.52 -3.51 17.02
C ALA A 33 -15.38 -5.02 16.76
N ASP A 34 -15.59 -5.45 15.51
CA ASP A 34 -15.47 -6.87 15.15
C ASP A 34 -14.01 -7.28 14.89
N ALA A 35 -13.08 -6.33 14.86
CA ALA A 35 -11.67 -6.65 14.67
C ALA A 35 -11.13 -7.42 15.88
N THR A 36 -10.29 -8.41 15.61
CA THR A 36 -9.67 -9.24 16.64
C THR A 36 -8.17 -9.03 16.67
N SER A 37 -7.50 -9.60 17.66
CA SER A 37 -6.03 -9.50 17.76
C SER A 37 -5.30 -10.15 16.58
N GLU A 38 -5.99 -10.97 15.80
CA GLU A 38 -5.41 -11.60 14.61
C GLU A 38 -5.46 -10.70 13.39
N ASP A 39 -6.24 -9.64 13.42
CA ASP A 39 -6.32 -8.70 12.30
C ASP A 39 -5.10 -7.78 12.29
N PHE A 40 -4.62 -7.48 11.09
CA PHE A 40 -3.41 -6.68 10.92
C PHE A 40 -3.60 -5.29 11.52
N CYS A 41 -2.67 -4.87 12.38
CA CYS A 41 -2.68 -3.56 13.03
C CYS A 41 -3.93 -3.30 13.90
N SER A 42 -4.54 -4.36 14.44
CA SER A 42 -5.76 -4.22 15.24
C SER A 42 -5.55 -3.42 16.54
N ASP A 43 -4.29 -3.34 17.02
CA ASP A 43 -3.93 -2.60 18.22
C ASP A 43 -3.64 -1.12 17.95
N MET A 44 -3.68 -0.70 16.69
CA MET A 44 -3.43 0.71 16.33
C MET A 44 -4.69 1.54 16.48
N THR A 45 -4.52 2.80 16.88
CA THR A 45 -5.61 3.77 16.86
C THR A 45 -5.96 4.13 15.41
N ALA A 46 -7.10 4.81 15.21
CA ALA A 46 -7.48 5.28 13.88
C ALA A 46 -6.41 6.23 13.30
N ALA A 47 -5.85 7.10 14.13
CA ALA A 47 -4.79 8.01 13.70
C ALA A 47 -3.52 7.26 13.30
N GLU A 48 -3.14 6.25 14.06
CA GLU A 48 -1.97 5.41 13.76
C GLU A 48 -2.17 4.62 12.46
N LYS A 49 -3.37 4.10 12.22
CA LYS A 49 -3.70 3.41 10.99
C LYS A 49 -3.58 4.33 9.79
N LYS A 50 -4.08 5.57 9.89
CA LYS A 50 -3.96 6.56 8.82
C LYS A 50 -2.50 6.90 8.54
N GLU A 51 -1.69 7.06 9.58
CA GLU A 51 -0.26 7.33 9.42
C GLU A 51 0.45 6.17 8.71
N ARG A 52 0.13 4.93 9.10
CA ARG A 52 0.70 3.74 8.47
C ARG A 52 0.34 3.66 6.99
N VAL A 53 -0.92 3.92 6.66
CA VAL A 53 -1.40 3.92 5.27
C VAL A 53 -0.74 5.05 4.48
N ALA A 54 -0.62 6.23 5.07
CA ALA A 54 0.02 7.39 4.41
C ALA A 54 1.49 7.08 4.05
N ARG A 55 2.20 6.39 4.93
CA ARG A 55 3.59 6.01 4.68
C ARG A 55 3.70 5.04 3.50
N SER A 56 2.85 4.02 3.48
CA SER A 56 2.82 3.07 2.37
C SER A 56 2.42 3.74 1.06
N LYS A 57 1.43 4.64 1.11
CA LYS A 57 1.01 5.43 -0.05
C LYS A 57 2.16 6.28 -0.60
N GLY A 58 2.91 6.95 0.29
CA GLY A 58 4.06 7.77 -0.11
C GLY A 58 5.09 6.96 -0.89
N TYR A 59 5.39 5.74 -0.44
CA TYR A 59 6.27 4.84 -1.15
C TYR A 59 5.71 4.48 -2.54
N LEU A 60 4.41 4.13 -2.61
CA LEU A 60 3.78 3.79 -3.88
C LEU A 60 3.75 4.97 -4.85
N ASP A 61 3.46 6.16 -4.35
CA ASP A 61 3.46 7.37 -5.17
C ASP A 61 4.84 7.62 -5.77
N HIS A 62 5.89 7.48 -4.96
CA HIS A 62 7.26 7.66 -5.39
C HIS A 62 7.64 6.64 -6.47
N MET A 63 7.35 5.37 -6.21
CA MET A 63 7.74 4.30 -7.12
C MET A 63 6.92 4.33 -8.41
N LYS A 64 5.62 4.63 -8.32
CA LYS A 64 4.76 4.71 -9.50
C LYS A 64 5.21 5.81 -10.47
N ALA A 65 5.82 6.87 -9.95
CA ALA A 65 6.31 7.98 -10.78
C ALA A 65 7.48 7.59 -11.68
N LEU A 66 8.15 6.48 -11.41
CA LEU A 66 9.20 5.96 -12.29
C LEU A 66 8.57 5.47 -13.59
N ASP A 67 9.28 5.60 -14.70
CA ASP A 67 8.74 5.35 -16.03
C ASP A 67 9.27 4.08 -16.69
N ASP A 68 9.96 3.23 -15.95
CA ASP A 68 10.61 2.03 -16.48
C ASP A 68 9.95 0.71 -16.10
N TRP A 69 8.65 0.75 -15.71
CA TRP A 69 7.93 -0.45 -15.29
C TRP A 69 7.64 -1.45 -16.42
N GLY A 70 7.62 -0.96 -17.65
CA GLY A 70 7.39 -1.82 -18.82
C GLY A 70 6.00 -2.44 -18.80
N SER A 71 5.95 -3.78 -18.84
CA SER A 71 4.69 -4.51 -18.89
C SER A 71 4.11 -4.87 -17.52
N GLU A 72 4.73 -4.40 -16.42
CA GLU A 72 4.19 -4.68 -15.10
C GLU A 72 2.80 -4.06 -14.91
N ASP A 73 1.89 -4.81 -14.32
CA ASP A 73 0.52 -4.35 -14.11
C ASP A 73 0.46 -3.38 -12.94
N MET A 74 0.23 -2.11 -13.23
CA MET A 74 0.18 -1.06 -12.21
C MET A 74 -1.22 -0.85 -11.63
N LYS A 75 -2.22 -1.58 -12.09
CA LYS A 75 -3.58 -1.43 -11.59
C LYS A 75 -3.71 -1.67 -10.08
N PRO A 76 -3.13 -2.74 -9.50
CA PRO A 76 -3.19 -2.92 -8.05
C PRO A 76 -2.59 -1.75 -7.28
N VAL A 77 -1.50 -1.18 -7.80
CA VAL A 77 -0.84 -0.03 -7.18
C VAL A 77 -1.74 1.21 -7.26
N THR A 78 -2.30 1.48 -8.43
CA THR A 78 -3.21 2.61 -8.64
C THR A 78 -4.44 2.50 -7.74
N ASP A 79 -5.04 1.32 -7.66
CA ASP A 79 -6.21 1.08 -6.82
C ASP A 79 -5.88 1.28 -5.33
N ALA A 80 -4.72 0.81 -4.89
CA ALA A 80 -4.29 0.98 -3.50
C ALA A 80 -4.04 2.44 -3.15
N ILE A 81 -3.46 3.21 -4.06
CA ILE A 81 -3.24 4.65 -3.86
C ILE A 81 -4.58 5.36 -3.71
N SER A 82 -5.56 5.02 -4.55
CA SER A 82 -6.91 5.60 -4.46
C SER A 82 -7.57 5.26 -3.13
N ALA A 83 -7.50 4.00 -2.72
CA ALA A 83 -8.07 3.56 -1.45
C ALA A 83 -7.41 4.26 -0.27
N ALA A 84 -6.09 4.41 -0.31
CA ALA A 84 -5.33 5.11 0.73
C ALA A 84 -5.73 6.58 0.81
N THR A 85 -5.88 7.24 -0.32
CA THR A 85 -6.28 8.65 -0.39
C THR A 85 -7.65 8.84 0.28
N THR A 86 -8.61 7.98 -0.03
CA THR A 86 -9.94 8.01 0.57
C THR A 86 -9.89 7.76 2.08
N PHE A 87 -9.08 6.78 2.50
CA PHE A 87 -8.96 6.41 3.90
C PHE A 87 -8.34 7.53 4.76
N ILE A 88 -7.33 8.18 4.24
CA ILE A 88 -6.64 9.26 4.95
C ILE A 88 -7.54 10.49 5.05
N GLY A 89 -8.33 10.77 4.05
CA GLY A 89 -9.28 11.88 4.04
C GLY A 89 -8.74 13.19 3.53
#